data_dcacffdf168fe590059c7dc4fe455712
#
_entry.id   dcacffdf168fe590059c7dc4fe455712
#
_cell.length_a   1.000
_cell.length_b   1.000
_cell.length_c   1.000
_cell.angle_alpha   90.00
_cell.angle_beta   90.00
_cell.angle_gamma   90.00
#
_symmetry.space_group_name_H-M   'P 1'
#
loop_
_entity.id
_entity.type
_entity.pdbx_description
1 polymer ?
#
loop_
_entity_poly.entity_id
_entity_poly.type
_entity_poly.pdbx_seq_one_letter_code
_entity_poly.pdbx_strand_id
1 'polypeptide(L)'
;MGMRKYSWALILAAALCAAPAVASDLPTKKAPEEIVAPALPSGWQFEITGYGWGTWLSGQAGVGPFPSSPFYLSLVKLLEHFQGSAMGAFVARNDTFIGGVDVILARLGGGTNVEDPTSALYGSHANLTLTEAIVTAFGGLRIPIGPPNLQLYGTVGARGFHLHTALDLTSPVPGFAPTFTLTKDWVDPVAGLAAHYIVNEKWFVNFLTDFGGLDNSATGQALGSVGYNWTSSIATTVGFRALYTYERQVDGPLRDFRYQSWMYGPFAGFKYSW
;
A
#
# COMPACT_ATOMS: atom_id res chain seq x y z
N MET A 1 -25.83 -28.99 -15.67
CA MET A 1 -24.95 -29.09 -16.82
C MET A 1 -23.79 -28.14 -16.63
N GLY A 2 -22.60 -28.68 -16.22
CA GLY A 2 -21.28 -28.09 -16.39
C GLY A 2 -20.85 -26.90 -15.57
N MET A 3 -20.71 -27.05 -14.26
CA MET A 3 -19.91 -26.13 -13.45
C MET A 3 -18.41 -26.34 -13.72
N ARG A 4 -17.72 -25.34 -14.32
CA ARG A 4 -16.25 -25.32 -14.42
C ARG A 4 -15.68 -24.59 -13.20
N LYS A 5 -15.07 -25.36 -12.29
CA LYS A 5 -14.26 -24.90 -11.18
C LYS A 5 -12.90 -24.40 -11.74
N TYR A 6 -12.57 -23.14 -11.57
CA TYR A 6 -11.23 -22.65 -11.81
C TYR A 6 -10.48 -22.63 -10.46
N SER A 7 -9.64 -23.64 -10.25
CA SER A 7 -8.65 -23.66 -9.19
C SER A 7 -7.42 -22.88 -9.66
N TRP A 8 -7.12 -21.75 -9.07
CA TRP A 8 -5.87 -21.03 -9.27
C TRP A 8 -4.89 -21.49 -8.22
N ALA A 9 -4.04 -22.46 -8.56
CA ALA A 9 -2.87 -22.81 -7.81
C ALA A 9 -1.73 -21.84 -8.20
N LEU A 10 -1.30 -20.98 -7.26
CA LEU A 10 -0.10 -20.19 -7.38
C LEU A 10 1.12 -21.11 -7.25
N ILE A 11 1.75 -21.44 -8.39
CA ILE A 11 3.05 -22.11 -8.43
C ILE A 11 4.11 -21.03 -8.56
N LEU A 12 4.81 -20.77 -7.45
CA LEU A 12 6.05 -20.00 -7.45
C LEU A 12 7.17 -20.94 -7.91
N ALA A 13 7.50 -20.95 -9.21
CA ALA A 13 8.62 -21.73 -9.73
C ALA A 13 9.91 -20.92 -9.57
N ALA A 14 10.70 -21.27 -8.55
CA ALA A 14 12.09 -20.87 -8.45
C ALA A 14 12.91 -21.72 -9.43
N ALA A 15 13.33 -21.15 -10.56
CA ALA A 15 14.25 -21.79 -11.50
C ALA A 15 15.68 -21.69 -10.95
N LEU A 16 16.20 -22.78 -10.37
CA LEU A 16 17.63 -22.97 -10.14
C LEU A 16 18.29 -23.38 -11.48
N CYS A 17 19.03 -22.48 -12.10
CA CYS A 17 19.95 -22.85 -13.17
C CYS A 17 21.22 -23.44 -12.57
N ALA A 18 21.37 -24.75 -12.64
CA ALA A 18 22.64 -25.44 -12.39
C ALA A 18 23.49 -25.37 -13.67
N ALA A 19 24.58 -24.60 -13.65
CA ALA A 19 25.58 -24.61 -14.69
C ALA A 19 26.73 -25.60 -14.30
N PRO A 20 27.28 -26.40 -15.23
CA PRO A 20 28.36 -27.29 -14.91
C PRO A 20 29.66 -26.51 -14.68
N ALA A 21 30.35 -26.84 -13.60
CA ALA A 21 31.68 -26.29 -13.29
C ALA A 21 32.74 -26.88 -14.23
N VAL A 22 33.36 -26.02 -15.04
CA VAL A 22 34.57 -26.32 -15.76
C VAL A 22 35.74 -25.84 -14.90
N ALA A 23 36.50 -26.76 -14.35
CA ALA A 23 37.71 -26.46 -13.62
C ALA A 23 38.77 -26.01 -14.60
N SER A 24 39.19 -24.75 -14.54
CA SER A 24 40.43 -24.25 -15.14
C SER A 24 41.30 -23.66 -14.05
N ASP A 25 42.57 -24.11 -14.00
CA ASP A 25 43.59 -23.58 -13.10
C ASP A 25 43.75 -22.06 -13.30
N LEU A 26 43.25 -21.30 -12.36
CA LEU A 26 43.47 -19.86 -12.26
C LEU A 26 44.36 -19.58 -11.05
N PRO A 27 45.31 -18.61 -11.16
CA PRO A 27 46.24 -18.27 -10.08
C PRO A 27 45.45 -17.90 -8.81
N THR A 28 45.94 -18.33 -7.68
CA THR A 28 45.39 -18.15 -6.32
C THR A 28 44.95 -16.71 -6.11
N LYS A 29 43.70 -16.47 -6.37
CA LYS A 29 43.03 -15.19 -6.05
C LYS A 29 43.01 -15.07 -4.53
N LYS A 30 43.64 -13.99 -4.02
CA LYS A 30 43.52 -13.58 -2.61
C LYS A 30 42.12 -13.92 -2.09
N ALA A 31 42.04 -14.64 -0.99
CA ALA A 31 40.76 -14.96 -0.39
C ALA A 31 39.89 -13.70 -0.37
N PRO A 32 38.61 -13.77 -0.74
CA PRO A 32 37.72 -12.61 -0.64
C PRO A 32 37.83 -12.08 0.80
N GLU A 33 38.10 -10.80 0.96
CA GLU A 33 37.97 -10.17 2.27
C GLU A 33 36.58 -10.55 2.83
N GLU A 34 36.58 -11.18 3.99
CA GLU A 34 35.38 -11.54 4.71
C GLU A 34 34.63 -10.23 4.93
N ILE A 35 33.53 -10.02 4.19
CA ILE A 35 32.68 -8.85 4.36
C ILE A 35 32.06 -9.01 5.73
N VAL A 36 32.71 -8.43 6.74
CA VAL A 36 32.15 -8.38 8.10
C VAL A 36 30.86 -7.59 7.99
N ALA A 37 29.74 -8.29 8.15
CA ALA A 37 28.43 -7.65 8.16
C ALA A 37 28.44 -6.53 9.22
N PRO A 38 28.00 -5.30 8.89
CA PRO A 38 27.97 -4.23 9.86
C PRO A 38 27.12 -4.66 11.06
N ALA A 39 27.67 -4.43 12.26
CA ALA A 39 26.96 -4.75 13.49
C ALA A 39 25.66 -3.96 13.55
N LEU A 40 24.58 -4.64 13.94
CA LEU A 40 23.31 -3.96 14.18
C LEU A 40 23.48 -2.97 15.33
N PRO A 41 22.94 -1.73 15.21
CA PRO A 41 22.94 -0.78 16.30
C PRO A 41 22.25 -1.37 17.53
N SER A 42 22.86 -1.26 18.71
CA SER A 42 22.25 -1.66 19.98
C SER A 42 21.30 -0.56 20.51
N GLY A 43 20.18 -0.93 21.09
CA GLY A 43 19.22 -0.01 21.66
C GLY A 43 18.06 0.36 20.71
N TRP A 44 17.26 1.34 21.13
CA TRP A 44 16.14 1.82 20.34
C TRP A 44 16.61 2.68 19.17
N GLN A 45 16.08 2.41 18.00
CA GLN A 45 16.21 3.18 16.78
C GLN A 45 14.85 3.74 16.42
N PHE A 46 14.80 5.02 16.15
CA PHE A 46 13.59 5.71 15.74
C PHE A 46 13.75 6.22 14.31
N GLU A 47 12.73 6.07 13.52
CA GLU A 47 12.71 6.51 12.12
C GLU A 47 11.41 7.24 11.83
N ILE A 48 11.50 8.40 11.18
CA ILE A 48 10.37 9.07 10.54
C ILE A 48 10.63 9.16 9.05
N THR A 49 9.65 8.79 8.24
CA THR A 49 9.74 8.83 6.78
C THR A 49 8.57 9.62 6.23
N GLY A 50 8.84 10.70 5.50
CA GLY A 50 7.87 11.34 4.62
C GLY A 50 8.03 10.78 3.21
N TYR A 51 6.94 10.38 2.55
CA TYR A 51 7.02 9.76 1.22
C TYR A 51 5.88 10.19 0.30
N GLY A 52 6.11 10.03 -1.01
CA GLY A 52 5.09 10.07 -2.03
C GLY A 52 4.90 8.69 -2.66
N TRP A 53 3.66 8.28 -2.85
CA TRP A 53 3.30 7.01 -3.47
C TRP A 53 2.48 7.26 -4.73
N GLY A 54 3.09 7.01 -5.89
CA GLY A 54 2.42 7.06 -7.18
C GLY A 54 1.67 5.77 -7.44
N THR A 55 0.34 5.81 -7.46
CA THR A 55 -0.50 4.62 -7.52
C THR A 55 -1.23 4.46 -8.84
N TRP A 56 -1.38 3.21 -9.28
CA TRP A 56 -2.50 2.76 -10.10
C TRP A 56 -3.59 2.28 -9.16
N LEU A 57 -4.82 2.69 -9.42
CA LEU A 57 -5.99 2.31 -8.64
C LEU A 57 -6.97 1.55 -9.52
N SER A 58 -7.32 0.33 -9.14
CA SER A 58 -8.30 -0.48 -9.83
C SER A 58 -9.21 -1.19 -8.85
N GLY A 59 -10.47 -1.41 -9.23
CA GLY A 59 -11.38 -2.08 -8.31
C GLY A 59 -12.83 -2.06 -8.77
N GLN A 60 -13.71 -2.25 -7.81
CA GLN A 60 -15.16 -2.21 -7.98
C GLN A 60 -15.79 -1.50 -6.76
N ALA A 61 -16.78 -0.68 -7.02
CA ALA A 61 -17.57 -0.03 -5.97
C ALA A 61 -19.06 -0.15 -6.28
N GLY A 62 -19.87 -0.32 -5.25
CA GLY A 62 -21.33 -0.39 -5.38
C GLY A 62 -22.04 0.04 -4.12
N VAL A 63 -23.22 0.64 -4.29
CA VAL A 63 -24.07 1.12 -3.20
C VAL A 63 -25.51 0.69 -3.45
N GLY A 64 -26.15 0.17 -2.41
CA GLY A 64 -27.56 -0.25 -2.44
C GLY A 64 -27.82 -1.42 -3.40
N PRO A 65 -28.99 -1.42 -4.07
CA PRO A 65 -29.40 -2.52 -4.94
C PRO A 65 -28.65 -2.55 -6.29
N PHE A 66 -27.87 -1.53 -6.61
CA PHE A 66 -27.18 -1.44 -7.89
C PHE A 66 -25.97 -2.38 -7.93
N PRO A 67 -25.64 -2.97 -9.10
CA PRO A 67 -24.45 -3.79 -9.26
C PRO A 67 -23.20 -2.95 -9.02
N SER A 68 -22.14 -3.59 -8.53
CA SER A 68 -20.84 -2.94 -8.41
C SER A 68 -20.30 -2.58 -9.78
N SER A 69 -19.82 -1.35 -9.92
CA SER A 69 -19.22 -0.83 -11.16
C SER A 69 -17.69 -0.91 -11.06
N PRO A 70 -17.01 -1.44 -12.08
CA PRO A 70 -15.56 -1.45 -12.12
C PRO A 70 -15.00 -0.04 -12.36
N PHE A 71 -13.84 0.25 -11.77
CA PHE A 71 -13.08 1.46 -12.03
C PHE A 71 -11.61 1.16 -12.24
N TYR A 72 -10.95 1.98 -13.04
CA TYR A 72 -9.51 1.95 -13.27
C TYR A 72 -9.00 3.37 -13.45
N LEU A 73 -8.04 3.76 -12.60
CA LEU A 73 -7.34 5.03 -12.69
C LEU A 73 -5.84 4.76 -12.84
N SER A 74 -5.28 5.17 -13.99
CA SER A 74 -3.84 5.12 -14.19
C SER A 74 -3.15 6.18 -13.33
N LEU A 75 -1.85 6.00 -13.07
CA LEU A 75 -1.04 6.98 -12.34
C LEU A 75 -1.17 8.40 -12.93
N VAL A 76 -1.15 8.53 -14.26
CA VAL A 76 -1.29 9.82 -14.95
C VAL A 76 -2.65 10.44 -14.65
N LYS A 77 -3.73 9.69 -14.79
CA LYS A 77 -5.08 10.17 -14.48
C LYS A 77 -5.24 10.52 -13.01
N LEU A 78 -4.62 9.76 -12.10
CA LEU A 78 -4.61 10.11 -10.67
C LEU A 78 -3.91 11.44 -10.41
N LEU A 79 -2.78 11.71 -11.08
CA LEU A 79 -2.07 12.97 -10.98
C LEU A 79 -2.85 14.15 -11.58
N GLU A 80 -3.58 13.96 -12.67
CA GLU A 80 -4.46 14.97 -13.29
C GLU A 80 -5.61 15.39 -12.35
N HIS A 81 -6.11 14.45 -11.52
CA HIS A 81 -7.22 14.66 -10.58
C HIS A 81 -6.74 14.90 -9.13
N PHE A 82 -5.43 15.00 -8.93
CA PHE A 82 -4.81 15.13 -7.63
C PHE A 82 -5.07 16.52 -7.01
N GLN A 83 -5.65 16.54 -5.82
CA GLN A 83 -5.89 17.76 -5.05
C GLN A 83 -4.95 17.91 -3.86
N GLY A 84 -4.37 16.81 -3.38
CA GLY A 84 -3.41 16.83 -2.28
C GLY A 84 -3.21 15.44 -1.66
N SER A 85 -2.05 15.25 -1.03
CA SER A 85 -1.79 14.09 -0.18
C SER A 85 -0.79 14.44 0.92
N ALA A 86 -0.85 13.67 2.01
CA ALA A 86 0.18 13.61 3.03
C ALA A 86 0.41 12.15 3.38
N MET A 87 1.66 11.69 3.24
CA MET A 87 2.02 10.31 3.50
C MET A 87 3.28 10.26 4.35
N GLY A 88 3.26 9.43 5.39
CA GLY A 88 4.40 9.29 6.28
C GLY A 88 4.30 8.08 7.17
N ALA A 89 5.45 7.65 7.67
CA ALA A 89 5.57 6.55 8.60
C ALA A 89 6.50 6.90 9.74
N PHE A 90 6.18 6.41 10.92
CA PHE A 90 7.06 6.39 12.09
C PHE A 90 7.29 4.94 12.47
N VAL A 91 8.55 4.57 12.70
CA VAL A 91 8.95 3.23 13.14
C VAL A 91 9.94 3.36 14.30
N ALA A 92 9.70 2.61 15.35
CA ALA A 92 10.63 2.38 16.45
C ALA A 92 10.97 0.90 16.50
N ARG A 93 12.26 0.56 16.57
CA ARG A 93 12.71 -0.83 16.70
C ARG A 93 13.94 -0.96 17.58
N ASN A 94 14.12 -2.17 18.12
CA ASN A 94 15.33 -2.59 18.80
C ASN A 94 15.57 -4.08 18.50
N ASP A 95 16.48 -4.72 19.25
CA ASP A 95 16.83 -6.13 19.06
C ASP A 95 15.67 -7.10 19.36
N THR A 96 14.60 -6.67 20.03
CA THR A 96 13.48 -7.51 20.43
C THR A 96 12.16 -7.07 19.83
N PHE A 97 11.93 -5.75 19.77
CA PHE A 97 10.63 -5.16 19.43
C PHE A 97 10.69 -4.30 18.19
N ILE A 98 9.60 -4.24 17.48
CA ILE A 98 9.27 -3.24 16.47
C ILE A 98 7.89 -2.68 16.74
N GLY A 99 7.69 -1.41 16.46
CA GLY A 99 6.37 -0.78 16.44
C GLY A 99 6.37 0.39 15.47
N GLY A 100 5.21 0.70 14.92
CA GLY A 100 5.12 1.81 13.97
C GLY A 100 3.71 2.19 13.62
N VAL A 101 3.63 3.35 12.96
CA VAL A 101 2.40 3.89 12.38
C VAL A 101 2.70 4.39 10.97
N ASP A 102 1.87 3.99 10.01
CA ASP A 102 1.89 4.47 8.62
C ASP A 102 0.58 5.21 8.34
N VAL A 103 0.67 6.38 7.73
CA VAL A 103 -0.47 7.25 7.43
C VAL A 103 -0.45 7.61 5.95
N ILE A 104 -1.57 7.39 5.28
CA ILE A 104 -1.83 7.79 3.90
C ILE A 104 -3.08 8.65 3.91
N LEU A 105 -2.94 9.90 3.50
CA LEU A 105 -4.05 10.82 3.27
C LEU A 105 -3.98 11.23 1.81
N ALA A 106 -5.10 11.07 1.08
CA ALA A 106 -5.19 11.43 -0.33
C ALA A 106 -6.54 12.07 -0.64
N ARG A 107 -6.54 13.10 -1.48
CA ARG A 107 -7.72 13.74 -2.01
C ARG A 107 -7.62 13.85 -3.52
N LEU A 108 -8.65 13.32 -4.17
CA LEU A 108 -8.81 13.35 -5.62
C LEU A 108 -10.10 14.11 -5.95
N GLY A 109 -10.11 14.83 -7.04
CA GLY A 109 -11.31 15.51 -7.51
C GLY A 109 -11.32 15.63 -9.02
N GLY A 110 -12.48 15.42 -9.63
CA GLY A 110 -12.63 15.54 -11.08
C GLY A 110 -14.08 15.78 -11.46
N GLY A 111 -14.26 16.57 -12.51
CA GLY A 111 -15.58 16.89 -13.04
C GLY A 111 -15.74 16.42 -14.48
N THR A 112 -16.98 16.11 -14.85
CA THR A 112 -17.37 15.80 -16.22
C THR A 112 -18.74 16.38 -16.54
N ASN A 113 -18.94 16.74 -17.79
CA ASN A 113 -20.26 17.13 -18.28
C ASN A 113 -21.06 15.88 -18.65
N VAL A 114 -22.35 15.89 -18.36
CA VAL A 114 -23.28 14.84 -18.77
C VAL A 114 -23.77 15.17 -20.19
N GLU A 115 -23.14 14.54 -21.18
CA GLU A 115 -23.37 14.81 -22.62
C GLU A 115 -24.35 13.84 -23.27
N ASP A 116 -24.86 12.84 -22.54
CA ASP A 116 -25.84 11.88 -23.05
C ASP A 116 -27.23 12.55 -23.10
N PRO A 117 -27.79 12.80 -24.32
CA PRO A 117 -29.11 13.45 -24.46
C PRO A 117 -30.28 12.64 -23.92
N THR A 118 -30.08 11.34 -23.70
CA THR A 118 -31.10 10.44 -23.12
C THR A 118 -31.11 10.42 -21.61
N SER A 119 -30.07 11.01 -20.99
CA SER A 119 -29.96 11.15 -19.54
C SER A 119 -30.88 12.26 -19.02
N ALA A 120 -31.56 12.00 -17.91
CA ALA A 120 -32.31 13.03 -17.17
C ALA A 120 -31.40 14.16 -16.63
N LEU A 121 -30.09 13.96 -16.65
CA LEU A 121 -29.06 14.90 -16.20
C LEU A 121 -28.33 15.59 -17.37
N TYR A 122 -28.84 15.48 -18.60
CA TYR A 122 -28.22 16.08 -19.78
C TYR A 122 -27.93 17.59 -19.60
N GLY A 123 -26.74 18.00 -19.92
CA GLY A 123 -26.26 19.38 -19.75
C GLY A 123 -25.84 19.74 -18.32
N SER A 124 -25.92 18.80 -17.39
CA SER A 124 -25.40 18.99 -16.03
C SER A 124 -23.89 18.78 -15.97
N HIS A 125 -23.25 19.44 -14.99
CA HIS A 125 -21.86 19.17 -14.64
C HIS A 125 -21.83 18.35 -13.35
N ALA A 126 -21.14 17.21 -13.38
CA ALA A 126 -20.94 16.32 -12.23
C ALA A 126 -19.50 16.48 -11.73
N ASN A 127 -19.31 16.86 -10.48
CA ASN A 127 -18.01 16.96 -9.82
C ASN A 127 -17.92 15.92 -8.69
N LEU A 128 -16.97 14.99 -8.82
CA LEU A 128 -16.72 13.95 -7.83
C LEU A 128 -15.48 14.28 -7.03
N THR A 129 -15.59 14.31 -5.71
CA THR A 129 -14.45 14.41 -4.79
C THR A 129 -14.36 13.14 -3.96
N LEU A 130 -13.17 12.57 -3.91
CA LEU A 130 -12.83 11.41 -3.10
C LEU A 130 -11.74 11.79 -2.11
N THR A 131 -12.01 11.60 -0.83
CA THR A 131 -11.02 11.73 0.25
C THR A 131 -10.84 10.37 0.91
N GLU A 132 -9.61 9.90 0.96
CA GLU A 132 -9.25 8.63 1.56
C GLU A 132 -8.17 8.85 2.62
N ALA A 133 -8.39 8.24 3.79
CA ALA A 133 -7.38 8.15 4.83
C ALA A 133 -7.20 6.68 5.22
N ILE A 134 -5.94 6.23 5.21
CA ILE A 134 -5.55 4.89 5.65
C ILE A 134 -4.50 5.06 6.74
N VAL A 135 -4.76 4.49 7.91
CA VAL A 135 -3.84 4.50 9.05
C VAL A 135 -3.58 3.07 9.48
N THR A 136 -2.33 2.66 9.43
CA THR A 136 -1.90 1.34 9.92
C THR A 136 -1.02 1.51 11.14
N ALA A 137 -1.41 0.93 12.29
CA ALA A 137 -0.58 0.86 13.48
C ALA A 137 -0.22 -0.62 13.74
N PHE A 138 1.04 -0.89 14.02
CA PHE A 138 1.52 -2.25 14.25
C PHE A 138 2.57 -2.32 15.35
N GLY A 139 2.69 -3.50 15.95
CA GLY A 139 3.76 -3.87 16.86
C GLY A 139 4.20 -5.31 16.59
N GLY A 140 5.41 -5.67 17.01
CA GLY A 140 5.90 -7.02 16.74
C GLY A 140 7.13 -7.40 17.52
N LEU A 141 7.51 -8.67 17.36
CA LEU A 141 8.65 -9.28 18.01
C LEU A 141 9.65 -9.78 16.97
N ARG A 142 10.93 -9.65 17.29
CA ARG A 142 12.00 -10.16 16.44
C ARG A 142 11.94 -11.68 16.33
N ILE A 143 12.11 -12.17 15.12
CA ILE A 143 12.31 -13.59 14.81
C ILE A 143 13.82 -13.77 14.59
N PRO A 144 14.54 -14.47 15.47
CA PRO A 144 16.00 -14.55 15.43
C PRO A 144 16.49 -15.59 14.42
N ILE A 145 16.21 -15.37 13.14
CA ILE A 145 16.64 -16.21 12.02
C ILE A 145 17.34 -15.39 10.96
N GLY A 146 18.21 -16.02 10.16
CA GLY A 146 18.93 -15.40 9.05
C GLY A 146 20.30 -14.84 9.45
N PRO A 147 20.95 -14.09 8.56
CA PRO A 147 22.26 -13.51 8.80
C PRO A 147 22.22 -12.37 9.81
N PRO A 148 23.35 -12.03 10.46
CA PRO A 148 23.39 -11.05 11.56
C PRO A 148 22.96 -9.64 11.16
N ASN A 149 23.03 -9.29 9.89
CA ASN A 149 22.59 -8.00 9.33
C ASN A 149 21.11 -7.98 8.90
N LEU A 150 20.33 -9.03 9.19
CA LEU A 150 18.89 -9.10 8.98
C LEU A 150 18.17 -8.94 10.32
N GLN A 151 17.25 -7.99 10.36
CA GLN A 151 16.24 -7.86 11.41
C GLN A 151 14.90 -8.26 10.83
N LEU A 152 14.38 -9.42 11.23
CA LEU A 152 13.08 -9.92 10.85
C LEU A 152 12.14 -9.88 12.05
N TYR A 153 10.92 -9.38 11.86
CA TYR A 153 9.90 -9.27 12.91
C TYR A 153 8.58 -9.87 12.44
N GLY A 154 7.92 -10.63 13.31
CA GLY A 154 6.51 -10.96 13.19
C GLY A 154 5.69 -9.82 13.77
N THR A 155 4.70 -9.32 13.04
CA THR A 155 3.92 -8.14 13.41
C THR A 155 2.44 -8.45 13.51
N VAL A 156 1.76 -7.73 14.41
CA VAL A 156 0.31 -7.65 14.51
C VAL A 156 -0.10 -6.20 14.66
N GLY A 157 -1.30 -5.86 14.22
CA GLY A 157 -1.74 -4.47 14.25
C GLY A 157 -3.18 -4.28 13.80
N ALA A 158 -3.49 -3.03 13.47
CA ALA A 158 -4.79 -2.65 12.93
C ALA A 158 -4.61 -1.63 11.80
N ARG A 159 -5.46 -1.74 10.78
CA ARG A 159 -5.55 -0.79 9.66
C ARG A 159 -6.93 -0.18 9.63
N GLY A 160 -7.00 1.13 9.88
CA GLY A 160 -8.22 1.92 9.77
C GLY A 160 -8.33 2.56 8.39
N PHE A 161 -9.54 2.58 7.87
CA PHE A 161 -9.92 3.21 6.61
C PHE A 161 -11.00 4.24 6.84
N HIS A 162 -10.86 5.41 6.23
CA HIS A 162 -11.88 6.43 6.12
C HIS A 162 -12.01 6.80 4.66
N LEU A 163 -13.19 6.57 4.10
CA LEU A 163 -13.53 6.89 2.72
C LEU A 163 -14.68 7.89 2.70
N HIS A 164 -14.43 9.09 2.18
CA HIS A 164 -15.45 10.12 2.00
C HIS A 164 -15.56 10.48 0.52
N THR A 165 -16.75 10.31 -0.04
CA THR A 165 -17.06 10.63 -1.43
C THR A 165 -18.16 11.68 -1.46
N ALA A 166 -17.94 12.75 -2.22
CA ALA A 166 -18.95 13.77 -2.49
C ALA A 166 -19.16 13.89 -4.00
N LEU A 167 -20.41 13.82 -4.44
CA LEU A 167 -20.82 14.05 -5.82
C LEU A 167 -21.70 15.29 -5.85
N ASP A 168 -21.20 16.37 -6.44
CA ASP A 168 -21.89 17.62 -6.65
C ASP A 168 -22.41 17.69 -8.09
N LEU A 169 -23.72 17.88 -8.25
CA LEU A 169 -24.35 18.05 -9.54
C LEU A 169 -24.77 19.49 -9.73
N THR A 170 -24.28 20.14 -10.78
CA THR A 170 -24.74 21.45 -11.21
C THR A 170 -25.59 21.28 -12.45
N SER A 171 -26.88 21.53 -12.35
CA SER A 171 -27.85 21.39 -13.44
C SER A 171 -28.10 22.72 -14.17
N PRO A 172 -28.40 22.70 -15.47
CA PRO A 172 -28.90 23.88 -16.18
C PRO A 172 -30.29 24.32 -15.66
N VAL A 173 -30.99 23.48 -14.89
CA VAL A 173 -32.25 23.84 -14.28
C VAL A 173 -32.00 24.72 -13.05
N PRO A 174 -32.50 25.97 -13.01
CA PRO A 174 -32.30 26.90 -11.89
C PRO A 174 -32.80 26.31 -10.57
N GLY A 175 -31.91 26.35 -9.54
CA GLY A 175 -32.24 25.87 -8.20
C GLY A 175 -32.09 24.37 -7.97
N PHE A 176 -31.64 23.60 -8.99
CA PHE A 176 -31.36 22.18 -8.84
C PHE A 176 -29.84 21.94 -8.87
N ALA A 177 -29.24 21.82 -7.68
CA ALA A 177 -27.81 21.55 -7.48
C ALA A 177 -27.62 20.57 -6.30
N PRO A 178 -28.04 19.31 -6.43
CA PRO A 178 -27.96 18.35 -5.33
C PRO A 178 -26.51 17.91 -5.11
N THR A 179 -26.14 17.74 -3.83
CA THR A 179 -24.92 17.12 -3.39
C THR A 179 -25.24 15.77 -2.73
N PHE A 180 -24.58 14.72 -3.17
CA PHE A 180 -24.67 13.40 -2.58
C PHE A 180 -23.35 13.07 -1.88
N THR A 181 -23.42 12.71 -0.60
CA THR A 181 -22.24 12.33 0.18
C THR A 181 -22.34 10.89 0.68
N LEU A 182 -21.23 10.20 0.67
CA LEU A 182 -21.07 8.87 1.25
C LEU A 182 -19.80 8.86 2.10
N THR A 183 -19.95 8.50 3.38
CA THR A 183 -18.81 8.28 4.27
C THR A 183 -18.85 6.85 4.79
N LYS A 184 -17.73 6.17 4.75
CA LYS A 184 -17.55 4.81 5.24
C LYS A 184 -16.24 4.70 6.02
N ASP A 185 -16.35 4.10 7.20
CA ASP A 185 -15.26 3.85 8.12
C ASP A 185 -15.25 2.38 8.51
N TRP A 186 -14.04 1.78 8.56
CA TRP A 186 -13.86 0.43 9.09
C TRP A 186 -12.43 0.22 9.58
N VAL A 187 -12.21 -0.82 10.35
CA VAL A 187 -10.91 -1.19 10.90
C VAL A 187 -10.70 -2.68 10.77
N ASP A 188 -9.57 -3.07 10.20
CA ASP A 188 -9.15 -4.44 10.01
C ASP A 188 -7.99 -4.79 10.94
N PRO A 189 -8.06 -5.85 11.76
CA PRO A 189 -6.89 -6.43 12.36
C PRO A 189 -5.98 -7.01 11.28
N VAL A 190 -4.67 -6.83 11.43
CA VAL A 190 -3.67 -7.31 10.46
C VAL A 190 -2.54 -8.05 11.17
N ALA A 191 -1.96 -9.04 10.49
CA ALA A 191 -0.77 -9.73 10.92
C ALA A 191 0.20 -9.91 9.76
N GLY A 192 1.51 -9.86 10.02
CA GLY A 192 2.47 -9.88 8.93
C GLY A 192 3.91 -10.02 9.37
N LEU A 193 4.79 -9.64 8.47
CA LEU A 193 6.24 -9.66 8.64
C LEU A 193 6.83 -8.30 8.23
N ALA A 194 7.82 -7.84 9.00
CA ALA A 194 8.65 -6.70 8.64
C ALA A 194 10.12 -7.15 8.66
N ALA A 195 10.87 -6.77 7.64
CA ALA A 195 12.29 -7.08 7.54
C ALA A 195 13.09 -5.84 7.20
N HIS A 196 14.22 -5.68 7.87
CA HIS A 196 15.23 -4.67 7.59
C HIS A 196 16.57 -5.39 7.39
N TYR A 197 17.15 -5.26 6.20
CA TYR A 197 18.41 -5.89 5.85
C TYR A 197 19.45 -4.82 5.53
N ILE A 198 20.55 -4.81 6.30
CA ILE A 198 21.69 -3.91 6.09
C ILE A 198 22.63 -4.58 5.10
N VAL A 199 22.68 -4.05 3.87
CA VAL A 199 23.58 -4.57 2.81
C VAL A 199 25.02 -4.14 3.11
N ASN A 200 25.21 -2.86 3.46
CA ASN A 200 26.48 -2.27 3.91
C ASN A 200 26.20 -0.96 4.65
N GLU A 201 27.22 -0.18 5.00
CA GLU A 201 27.09 1.09 5.72
C GLU A 201 26.13 2.10 5.04
N LYS A 202 26.01 2.04 3.70
CA LYS A 202 25.22 3.00 2.92
C LYS A 202 23.90 2.43 2.43
N TRP A 203 23.83 1.14 2.12
CA TRP A 203 22.65 0.54 1.50
C TRP A 203 21.89 -0.37 2.45
N PHE A 204 20.59 -0.25 2.45
CA PHE A 204 19.68 -1.15 3.16
C PHE A 204 18.46 -1.48 2.31
N VAL A 205 17.80 -2.58 2.67
CA VAL A 205 16.55 -3.04 2.05
C VAL A 205 15.50 -3.20 3.14
N ASN A 206 14.29 -2.72 2.88
CA ASN A 206 13.13 -2.98 3.73
C ASN A 206 12.12 -3.84 2.97
N PHE A 207 11.47 -4.70 3.70
CA PHE A 207 10.33 -5.47 3.24
C PHE A 207 9.27 -5.46 4.33
N LEU A 208 8.02 -5.29 3.95
CA LEU A 208 6.87 -5.38 4.84
C LEU A 208 5.74 -6.04 4.09
N THR A 209 5.09 -7.01 4.73
CA THR A 209 3.87 -7.62 4.22
C THR A 209 2.95 -7.91 5.38
N ASP A 210 1.67 -7.70 5.17
CA ASP A 210 0.63 -8.07 6.11
C ASP A 210 -0.66 -8.42 5.38
N PHE A 211 -1.53 -9.11 6.08
CA PHE A 211 -2.89 -9.41 5.65
C PHE A 211 -3.80 -9.49 6.88
N GLY A 212 -5.08 -9.27 6.64
CA GLY A 212 -6.08 -9.34 7.70
C GLY A 212 -7.47 -9.03 7.19
N GLY A 213 -8.36 -8.75 8.12
CA GLY A 213 -9.76 -8.44 7.88
C GLY A 213 -10.61 -8.86 9.08
N LEU A 214 -11.83 -8.38 9.11
CA LEU A 214 -12.82 -8.72 10.12
C LEU A 214 -14.21 -8.80 9.49
N ASP A 215 -14.97 -9.86 9.80
CA ASP A 215 -16.32 -10.11 9.27
C ASP A 215 -16.36 -10.14 7.74
N ASN A 216 -16.81 -9.07 7.11
CA ASN A 216 -16.96 -8.94 5.67
C ASN A 216 -15.90 -8.03 5.02
N SER A 217 -14.77 -7.82 5.71
CA SER A 217 -13.63 -7.06 5.21
C SER A 217 -12.40 -7.95 4.99
N ALA A 218 -11.52 -7.50 4.11
CA ALA A 218 -10.20 -8.09 3.92
C ALA A 218 -9.22 -7.03 3.43
N THR A 219 -8.02 -7.04 3.99
CA THR A 219 -6.94 -6.17 3.55
C THR A 219 -5.63 -6.92 3.48
N GLY A 220 -4.73 -6.48 2.63
CA GLY A 220 -3.38 -7.02 2.57
C GLY A 220 -2.44 -6.06 1.86
N GLN A 221 -1.21 -5.96 2.32
CA GLN A 221 -0.20 -5.17 1.65
C GLN A 221 1.13 -5.91 1.52
N ALA A 222 1.87 -5.48 0.51
CA ALA A 222 3.27 -5.81 0.35
C ALA A 222 4.04 -4.55 -0.05
N LEU A 223 5.17 -4.32 0.58
CA LEU A 223 6.07 -3.20 0.33
C LEU A 223 7.50 -3.73 0.30
N GLY A 224 8.24 -3.35 -0.73
CA GLY A 224 9.68 -3.59 -0.83
C GLY A 224 10.39 -2.30 -1.20
N SER A 225 11.52 -1.99 -0.55
CA SER A 225 12.30 -0.80 -0.86
C SER A 225 13.80 -0.99 -0.68
N VAL A 226 14.55 -0.18 -1.42
CA VAL A 226 15.98 0.00 -1.26
C VAL A 226 16.21 1.41 -0.77
N GLY A 227 17.06 1.56 0.24
CA GLY A 227 17.41 2.86 0.79
C GLY A 227 18.92 3.13 0.76
N TYR A 228 19.26 4.41 0.73
CA TYR A 228 20.63 4.91 0.75
C TYR A 228 20.83 5.91 1.87
N ASN A 229 21.77 5.62 2.77
CA ASN A 229 22.17 6.50 3.87
C ASN A 229 23.14 7.56 3.35
N TRP A 230 22.73 8.81 3.34
CA TRP A 230 23.58 9.98 3.04
C TRP A 230 24.46 10.33 4.24
N THR A 231 23.88 10.24 5.42
CA THR A 231 24.52 10.44 6.71
C THR A 231 24.06 9.36 7.69
N SER A 232 24.53 9.38 8.92
CA SER A 232 24.04 8.51 10.00
C SER A 232 22.54 8.69 10.31
N SER A 233 21.97 9.84 10.00
CA SER A 233 20.59 10.20 10.34
C SER A 233 19.67 10.40 9.14
N ILE A 234 20.22 10.67 7.96
CA ILE A 234 19.44 11.02 6.76
C ILE A 234 19.62 9.96 5.69
N ALA A 235 18.49 9.45 5.18
CA ALA A 235 18.47 8.51 4.08
C ALA A 235 17.35 8.84 3.09
N THR A 236 17.49 8.34 1.86
CA THR A 236 16.40 8.26 0.88
C THR A 236 16.03 6.81 0.65
N THR A 237 14.78 6.58 0.31
CA THR A 237 14.26 5.25 -0.03
C THR A 237 13.41 5.32 -1.28
N VAL A 238 13.51 4.29 -2.11
CA VAL A 238 12.66 4.08 -3.27
C VAL A 238 12.19 2.64 -3.27
N GLY A 239 10.98 2.41 -3.72
CA GLY A 239 10.42 1.07 -3.68
C GLY A 239 9.10 0.94 -4.42
N PHE A 240 8.44 -0.17 -4.15
CA PHE A 240 7.13 -0.49 -4.68
C PHE A 240 6.21 -0.96 -3.56
N ARG A 241 4.98 -0.50 -3.56
CA ARG A 241 3.94 -0.89 -2.61
C ARG A 241 2.71 -1.35 -3.36
N ALA A 242 2.07 -2.40 -2.87
CA ALA A 242 0.76 -2.87 -3.27
C ALA A 242 -0.12 -3.00 -2.04
N LEU A 243 -1.34 -2.51 -2.12
CA LEU A 243 -2.37 -2.58 -1.07
C LEU A 243 -3.67 -3.07 -1.69
N TYR A 244 -4.21 -4.12 -1.13
CA TYR A 244 -5.54 -4.65 -1.42
C TYR A 244 -6.49 -4.30 -0.30
N THR A 245 -7.73 -3.94 -0.66
CA THR A 245 -8.80 -3.65 0.28
C THR A 245 -10.11 -4.22 -0.26
N TYR A 246 -10.84 -4.89 0.60
CA TYR A 246 -12.20 -5.35 0.37
C TYR A 246 -13.05 -5.01 1.58
N GLU A 247 -14.23 -4.44 1.36
CA GLU A 247 -15.18 -4.13 2.41
C GLU A 247 -16.61 -4.31 1.91
N ARG A 248 -17.46 -4.91 2.74
CA ARG A 248 -18.90 -5.01 2.51
C ARG A 248 -19.66 -4.74 3.80
N GLN A 249 -20.38 -3.63 3.81
CA GLN A 249 -21.30 -3.26 4.90
C GLN A 249 -22.74 -3.42 4.43
N VAL A 250 -23.51 -4.25 5.13
CA VAL A 250 -24.91 -4.54 4.82
C VAL A 250 -25.81 -3.83 5.84
N ASP A 251 -26.20 -2.60 5.55
CA ASP A 251 -27.07 -1.77 6.39
C ASP A 251 -28.54 -1.77 5.90
N GLY A 252 -28.94 -2.81 5.17
CA GLY A 252 -30.26 -2.95 4.55
C GLY A 252 -30.23 -2.75 3.02
N PRO A 253 -31.35 -3.01 2.33
CA PRO A 253 -31.37 -3.15 0.85
C PRO A 253 -30.93 -1.91 0.08
N LEU A 254 -31.06 -0.70 0.67
CA LEU A 254 -30.70 0.56 0.01
C LEU A 254 -29.35 1.13 0.49
N ARG A 255 -28.71 0.49 1.48
CA ARG A 255 -27.46 0.96 2.12
C ARG A 255 -26.34 -0.06 2.06
N ASP A 256 -26.50 -1.13 1.26
CA ASP A 256 -25.43 -2.12 1.03
C ASP A 256 -24.26 -1.40 0.36
N PHE A 257 -23.11 -1.37 1.03
CA PHE A 257 -21.86 -0.80 0.52
C PHE A 257 -20.90 -1.94 0.18
N ARG A 258 -20.35 -1.89 -1.00
CA ARG A 258 -19.37 -2.85 -1.50
C ARG A 258 -18.22 -2.10 -2.11
N TYR A 259 -17.02 -2.36 -1.62
CA TYR A 259 -15.80 -1.75 -2.09
C TYR A 259 -14.70 -2.79 -2.19
N GLN A 260 -14.04 -2.84 -3.32
CA GLN A 260 -12.86 -3.65 -3.55
C GLN A 260 -11.87 -2.82 -4.34
N SER A 261 -10.65 -2.72 -3.85
CA SER A 261 -9.62 -1.96 -4.56
C SER A 261 -8.25 -2.61 -4.49
N TRP A 262 -7.49 -2.40 -5.53
CA TRP A 262 -6.07 -2.59 -5.62
C TRP A 262 -5.41 -1.24 -5.87
N MET A 263 -4.53 -0.84 -4.96
CA MET A 263 -3.62 0.28 -5.12
C MET A 263 -2.21 -0.27 -5.20
N TYR A 264 -1.46 0.05 -6.26
CA TYR A 264 -0.10 -0.43 -6.41
C TYR A 264 0.73 0.57 -7.20
N GLY A 265 2.02 0.66 -6.90
CA GLY A 265 2.90 1.56 -7.61
C GLY A 265 4.20 1.88 -6.89
N PRO A 266 5.07 2.66 -7.55
CA PRO A 266 6.33 3.09 -6.98
C PRO A 266 6.12 4.14 -5.90
N PHE A 267 7.01 4.14 -4.91
CA PHE A 267 7.09 5.20 -3.92
C PHE A 267 8.53 5.67 -3.75
N ALA A 268 8.68 6.90 -3.29
CA ALA A 268 9.96 7.47 -2.90
C ALA A 268 9.78 8.33 -1.66
N GLY A 269 10.79 8.32 -0.77
CA GLY A 269 10.71 9.04 0.50
C GLY A 269 12.05 9.46 1.05
N PHE A 270 11.96 10.37 2.03
CA PHE A 270 13.07 10.82 2.86
C PHE A 270 12.87 10.30 4.28
N LYS A 271 13.93 9.71 4.82
CA LYS A 271 13.96 9.14 6.16
C LYS A 271 14.93 9.91 7.03
N TYR A 272 14.49 10.22 8.26
CA TYR A 272 15.31 10.70 9.35
C TYR A 272 15.31 9.68 10.48
N SER A 273 16.52 9.36 11.01
CA SER A 273 16.73 8.34 12.05
C SER A 273 17.57 8.88 13.19
N TRP A 274 17.29 8.49 14.43
CA TRP A 274 18.03 8.86 15.65
C TRP A 274 18.01 7.78 16.70
#